data_4b1c195ab7a16703893b5d5bd38f9985
#
_entry.id   4b1c195ab7a16703893b5d5bd38f9985
#
_cell.length_a   1.000
_cell.length_b   1.000
_cell.length_c   1.000
_cell.angle_alpha   90.00
_cell.angle_beta   90.00
_cell.angle_gamma   90.00
#
_symmetry.space_group_name_H-M   'P 1'
#
loop_
_entity.id
_entity.type
_entity.pdbx_description
1 polymer ?
#
loop_
_entity_poly.entity_id
_entity_poly.type
_entity_poly.pdbx_seq_one_letter_code
_entity_poly.pdbx_strand_id
1 'polypeptide(L)'
;MKNSKLLYISIFFSISFYLTGCFPASRTEEDSDQTTETTEEKNKENKEENNEVTEVGEANGAAIMKIAASEQNKKMYSPKVDSTYLYWLNNQLIVLNGSTKCNIFALNVLYKSGFKTPKQNALCRDLVDTDKFTDILPVVGVSDISNAQKGDLVVWKGHVIIFEEIVQSKSGTYCNAWWAGTRQKDNGDNIRNNVIYGKYKISGDYVVRRPVKK
;
A
#
# COMPACT_ATOMS: atom_id res chain seq x y z
N MET A 1 52.72 -27.00 11.37
CA MET A 1 52.72 -27.40 9.97
C MET A 1 51.76 -28.55 9.79
N LYS A 2 50.58 -28.33 9.23
CA LYS A 2 49.72 -29.36 8.61
C LYS A 2 48.78 -28.64 7.62
N ASN A 3 49.11 -28.80 6.34
CA ASN A 3 48.30 -28.34 5.22
C ASN A 3 47.06 -29.23 5.08
N SER A 4 45.87 -28.65 4.97
CA SER A 4 44.70 -29.37 4.52
C SER A 4 44.21 -28.71 3.23
N LYS A 5 44.22 -29.49 2.15
CA LYS A 5 43.80 -29.08 0.81
C LYS A 5 42.28 -29.09 0.71
N LEU A 6 41.71 -27.97 0.26
CA LEU A 6 40.30 -27.85 -0.13
C LEU A 6 40.08 -28.54 -1.47
N LEU A 7 39.14 -29.45 -1.50
CA LEU A 7 38.68 -30.13 -2.72
C LEU A 7 37.42 -29.41 -3.24
N TYR A 8 37.52 -28.79 -4.42
CA TYR A 8 36.39 -28.24 -5.15
C TYR A 8 35.71 -29.37 -5.93
N ILE A 9 34.45 -29.58 -5.67
CA ILE A 9 33.56 -30.42 -6.50
C ILE A 9 32.56 -29.51 -7.19
N SER A 10 32.76 -29.30 -8.50
CA SER A 10 31.81 -28.68 -9.40
C SER A 10 30.81 -29.73 -9.87
N ILE A 11 29.54 -29.56 -9.56
CA ILE A 11 28.47 -30.37 -10.12
C ILE A 11 27.72 -29.50 -11.12
N PHE A 12 27.92 -29.80 -12.41
CA PHE A 12 27.10 -29.31 -13.51
C PHE A 12 25.79 -30.12 -13.55
N PHE A 13 24.68 -29.47 -13.43
CA PHE A 13 23.37 -30.03 -13.76
C PHE A 13 22.84 -29.37 -15.03
N SER A 14 22.92 -30.12 -16.12
CA SER A 14 22.24 -29.83 -17.37
C SER A 14 20.79 -30.33 -17.26
N ILE A 15 19.81 -29.51 -17.47
CA ILE A 15 18.45 -29.97 -17.67
C ILE A 15 17.94 -29.46 -19.02
N SER A 16 17.65 -30.47 -19.85
CA SER A 16 17.15 -30.38 -21.20
C SER A 16 15.68 -29.86 -21.24
N PHE A 17 15.44 -29.03 -22.23
CA PHE A 17 14.14 -28.64 -22.69
C PHE A 17 13.38 -29.78 -23.36
N TYR A 18 12.12 -29.97 -23.04
CA TYR A 18 11.17 -30.61 -23.91
C TYR A 18 10.01 -29.66 -24.24
N LEU A 19 9.99 -29.31 -25.53
CA LEU A 19 8.86 -28.71 -26.24
C LEU A 19 7.96 -29.83 -26.75
N THR A 20 6.69 -29.77 -26.50
CA THR A 20 5.59 -30.31 -27.33
C THR A 20 4.35 -29.50 -26.97
N GLY A 21 3.81 -28.83 -27.78
CA GLY A 21 3.09 -28.72 -29.00
C GLY A 21 1.78 -29.48 -29.01
N CYS A 22 0.62 -28.76 -29.02
CA CYS A 22 -0.53 -29.08 -29.86
C CYS A 22 -1.72 -28.14 -29.57
N PHE A 23 -2.07 -27.38 -30.57
CA PHE A 23 -3.42 -26.82 -30.79
C PHE A 23 -4.35 -27.92 -31.34
N PRO A 24 -5.69 -27.84 -31.18
CA PRO A 24 -6.43 -27.50 -32.39
C PRO A 24 -7.57 -26.47 -32.19
N ALA A 25 -7.82 -25.81 -33.30
CA ALA A 25 -8.96 -24.98 -33.57
C ALA A 25 -10.23 -25.79 -33.85
N SER A 26 -11.41 -25.27 -33.54
CA SER A 26 -12.58 -25.48 -34.39
C SER A 26 -13.58 -24.33 -34.25
N ARG A 27 -13.91 -23.87 -35.38
CA ARG A 27 -14.82 -22.86 -35.88
C ARG A 27 -16.22 -23.47 -36.00
N THR A 28 -17.27 -22.74 -35.67
CA THR A 28 -18.57 -22.81 -36.37
C THR A 28 -19.27 -21.46 -36.26
N GLU A 29 -19.63 -20.99 -37.45
CA GLU A 29 -20.50 -19.86 -37.80
C GLU A 29 -21.98 -20.33 -37.75
N GLU A 30 -22.85 -19.35 -37.75
CA GLU A 30 -24.20 -19.20 -38.33
C GLU A 30 -25.13 -18.51 -37.34
N ASP A 31 -25.66 -17.39 -37.58
CA ASP A 31 -26.36 -16.63 -38.64
C ASP A 31 -27.85 -16.43 -38.27
N SER A 32 -28.39 -15.31 -38.68
CA SER A 32 -29.79 -14.85 -38.76
C SER A 32 -30.30 -13.96 -37.61
N ASP A 33 -30.63 -12.79 -37.86
CA ASP A 33 -31.36 -11.95 -38.84
C ASP A 33 -32.53 -11.21 -38.14
N GLN A 34 -32.61 -9.89 -38.40
CA GLN A 34 -33.78 -8.98 -38.42
C GLN A 34 -34.59 -8.72 -37.11
N THR A 35 -35.02 -7.53 -36.77
CA THR A 35 -35.59 -6.40 -37.52
C THR A 35 -35.77 -5.19 -36.59
N THR A 36 -35.47 -4.02 -37.10
CA THR A 36 -36.02 -2.67 -36.97
C THR A 36 -37.16 -2.42 -35.96
N GLU A 37 -37.05 -1.39 -35.12
CA GLU A 37 -37.97 -0.25 -35.13
C GLU A 37 -37.43 0.97 -34.41
N THR A 38 -37.51 2.08 -35.09
CA THR A 38 -37.20 3.44 -34.73
C THR A 38 -38.29 4.01 -33.81
N THR A 39 -37.91 4.67 -32.75
CA THR A 39 -38.74 5.78 -32.21
C THR A 39 -37.84 6.87 -31.65
N GLU A 40 -37.80 7.97 -32.39
CA GLU A 40 -37.32 9.27 -31.89
C GLU A 40 -38.29 9.81 -30.86
N GLU A 41 -37.79 10.17 -29.68
CA GLU A 41 -38.41 11.22 -28.91
C GLU A 41 -37.36 12.14 -28.31
N LYS A 42 -37.42 13.38 -28.81
CA LYS A 42 -36.83 14.57 -28.22
C LYS A 42 -37.34 14.75 -26.80
N ASN A 43 -36.45 14.92 -25.82
CA ASN A 43 -36.81 15.84 -24.75
C ASN A 43 -35.54 16.46 -24.11
N LYS A 44 -35.51 17.76 -24.28
CA LYS A 44 -35.13 18.87 -23.40
C LYS A 44 -33.92 18.67 -22.46
N GLU A 45 -32.89 19.37 -22.88
CA GLU A 45 -31.94 20.09 -22.05
C GLU A 45 -32.58 20.61 -20.75
N ASN A 46 -32.22 20.03 -19.62
CA ASN A 46 -32.25 20.68 -18.33
C ASN A 46 -30.83 20.68 -17.76
N LYS A 47 -30.23 21.84 -17.93
CA LYS A 47 -28.96 22.20 -17.34
C LYS A 47 -29.22 22.49 -15.86
N GLU A 48 -29.29 21.49 -15.03
CA GLU A 48 -29.07 21.63 -13.60
C GLU A 48 -27.58 21.55 -13.36
N GLU A 49 -26.98 22.71 -13.18
CA GLU A 49 -25.68 22.92 -12.62
C GLU A 49 -25.73 22.50 -11.16
N ASN A 50 -25.71 21.18 -10.92
CA ASN A 50 -25.49 20.60 -9.62
C ASN A 50 -24.01 20.81 -9.31
N ASN A 51 -23.72 21.83 -8.51
CA ASN A 51 -22.50 21.92 -7.73
C ASN A 51 -22.45 20.71 -6.80
N GLU A 52 -22.10 19.56 -7.35
CA GLU A 52 -21.67 18.39 -6.64
C GLU A 52 -20.34 18.75 -5.97
N VAL A 53 -20.42 19.27 -4.75
CA VAL A 53 -19.30 19.24 -3.82
C VAL A 53 -19.02 17.76 -3.62
N THR A 54 -18.23 17.21 -4.51
CA THR A 54 -17.74 15.85 -4.44
C THR A 54 -17.10 15.67 -3.07
N GLU A 55 -17.66 14.82 -2.26
CA GLU A 55 -17.02 14.20 -1.09
C GLU A 55 -15.82 13.39 -1.57
N VAL A 56 -14.77 14.08 -1.98
CA VAL A 56 -13.55 13.52 -2.55
C VAL A 56 -12.77 12.72 -1.49
N GLY A 57 -13.14 12.86 -0.18
CA GLY A 57 -12.45 12.24 0.94
C GLY A 57 -12.69 10.73 1.07
N GLU A 58 -13.93 10.29 1.08
CA GLU A 58 -14.25 8.90 1.47
C GLU A 58 -13.90 7.86 0.40
N ALA A 59 -14.19 8.14 -0.85
CA ALA A 59 -13.84 7.25 -1.98
C ALA A 59 -12.33 7.06 -2.12
N ASN A 60 -11.54 8.10 -1.87
CA ASN A 60 -10.08 8.03 -1.92
C ASN A 60 -9.52 7.23 -0.73
N GLY A 61 -10.07 7.42 0.46
CA GLY A 61 -9.71 6.63 1.64
C GLY A 61 -10.01 5.15 1.46
N ALA A 62 -11.18 4.81 0.90
CA ALA A 62 -11.54 3.42 0.60
C ALA A 62 -10.58 2.78 -0.39
N ALA A 63 -10.11 3.51 -1.41
CA ALA A 63 -9.09 3.01 -2.35
C ALA A 63 -7.76 2.71 -1.64
N ILE A 64 -7.31 3.56 -0.73
CA ILE A 64 -6.12 3.34 0.09
C ILE A 64 -6.28 2.08 0.94
N MET A 65 -7.42 1.91 1.62
CA MET A 65 -7.70 0.72 2.44
C MET A 65 -7.65 -0.56 1.61
N LYS A 66 -8.27 -0.56 0.41
CA LYS A 66 -8.24 -1.71 -0.51
C LYS A 66 -6.83 -2.09 -0.92
N ILE A 67 -5.99 -1.11 -1.24
CA ILE A 67 -4.58 -1.36 -1.59
C ILE A 67 -3.81 -1.85 -0.35
N ALA A 68 -4.00 -1.25 0.83
CA ALA A 68 -3.37 -1.71 2.06
C ALA A 68 -3.67 -3.19 2.35
N ALA A 69 -4.93 -3.60 2.21
CA ALA A 69 -5.33 -5.00 2.35
C ALA A 69 -4.66 -5.92 1.31
N SER A 70 -4.48 -5.47 0.07
CA SER A 70 -3.82 -6.23 -0.99
C SER A 70 -2.30 -6.41 -0.77
N GLU A 71 -1.71 -5.61 0.11
CA GLU A 71 -0.30 -5.71 0.47
C GLU A 71 -0.04 -6.75 1.58
N GLN A 72 -1.06 -7.34 2.17
CA GLN A 72 -0.90 -8.46 3.11
C GLN A 72 -0.19 -9.65 2.44
N ASN A 73 0.46 -10.47 3.25
CA ASN A 73 1.20 -11.66 2.82
C ASN A 73 2.40 -11.40 1.90
N LYS A 74 2.82 -10.13 1.74
CA LYS A 74 4.04 -9.78 1.00
C LYS A 74 5.25 -9.80 1.93
N LYS A 75 6.13 -10.77 1.73
CA LYS A 75 7.35 -10.98 2.54
C LYS A 75 8.22 -9.73 2.66
N MET A 76 8.21 -8.87 1.66
CA MET A 76 9.04 -7.66 1.62
C MET A 76 8.81 -6.68 2.77
N TYR A 77 7.68 -6.77 3.47
CA TYR A 77 7.39 -5.93 4.64
C TYR A 77 7.79 -6.55 5.98
N SER A 78 8.24 -7.80 5.97
CA SER A 78 8.77 -8.43 7.19
C SER A 78 10.15 -7.88 7.56
N PRO A 79 10.43 -7.63 8.84
CA PRO A 79 11.76 -7.26 9.30
C PRO A 79 12.79 -8.40 9.14
N LYS A 80 12.35 -9.64 8.96
CA LYS A 80 13.21 -10.80 8.72
C LYS A 80 13.64 -10.97 7.26
N VAL A 81 13.09 -10.20 6.35
CA VAL A 81 13.48 -10.18 4.94
C VAL A 81 14.32 -8.94 4.69
N ASP A 82 15.57 -9.11 4.37
CA ASP A 82 16.53 -8.00 4.24
C ASP A 82 16.29 -7.14 3.01
N SER A 83 15.63 -7.66 1.98
CA SER A 83 15.34 -6.91 0.76
C SER A 83 13.89 -6.42 0.71
N THR A 84 13.70 -5.23 0.16
CA THR A 84 12.38 -4.63 -0.06
C THR A 84 12.39 -3.71 -1.26
N TYR A 85 11.21 -3.38 -1.79
CA TYR A 85 11.06 -2.51 -2.95
C TYR A 85 10.41 -1.19 -2.57
N LEU A 86 10.99 -0.10 -3.05
CA LEU A 86 10.42 1.23 -3.02
C LEU A 86 9.67 1.46 -4.33
N TYR A 87 8.39 1.08 -4.38
CA TYR A 87 7.60 1.16 -5.62
C TYR A 87 7.48 2.58 -6.15
N TRP A 88 7.39 3.57 -5.26
CA TRP A 88 7.32 4.99 -5.63
C TRP A 88 8.63 5.56 -6.18
N LEU A 89 9.74 4.81 -6.07
CA LEU A 89 11.05 5.15 -6.64
C LEU A 89 11.43 4.12 -7.72
N ASN A 90 10.58 3.96 -8.72
CA ASN A 90 10.79 3.07 -9.88
C ASN A 90 11.11 1.62 -9.48
N ASN A 91 10.42 1.08 -8.47
CA ASN A 91 10.64 -0.27 -7.94
C ASN A 91 12.09 -0.50 -7.46
N GLN A 92 12.75 0.52 -6.96
CA GLN A 92 14.10 0.40 -6.46
C GLN A 92 14.18 -0.67 -5.38
N LEU A 93 15.06 -1.64 -5.56
CA LEU A 93 15.38 -2.64 -4.54
C LEU A 93 16.37 -2.02 -3.54
N ILE A 94 16.06 -2.16 -2.26
CA ILE A 94 16.98 -1.78 -1.17
C ILE A 94 17.17 -2.96 -0.21
N VAL A 95 18.29 -2.92 0.52
CA VAL A 95 18.61 -3.91 1.57
C VAL A 95 18.54 -3.19 2.93
N LEU A 96 17.77 -3.78 3.84
CA LEU A 96 17.53 -3.26 5.19
C LEU A 96 17.58 -4.41 6.20
N ASN A 97 18.71 -4.58 6.87
CA ASN A 97 18.90 -5.66 7.83
C ASN A 97 18.07 -5.39 9.11
N GLY A 98 17.16 -6.30 9.43
CA GLY A 98 16.41 -6.32 10.69
C GLY A 98 15.55 -5.08 10.96
N SER A 99 15.33 -4.22 9.97
CA SER A 99 14.59 -2.95 10.12
C SER A 99 13.11 -3.13 9.86
N THR A 100 12.30 -2.41 10.61
CA THR A 100 10.86 -2.28 10.33
C THR A 100 10.64 -1.47 9.06
N LYS A 101 9.58 -1.77 8.33
CA LYS A 101 9.30 -1.21 6.99
C LYS A 101 7.96 -0.49 6.93
N CYS A 102 7.54 0.10 8.06
CA CYS A 102 6.26 0.80 8.16
C CYS A 102 6.13 1.97 7.18
N ASN A 103 7.19 2.78 7.02
CA ASN A 103 7.23 3.87 6.05
C ASN A 103 7.17 3.36 4.60
N ILE A 104 7.86 2.25 4.32
CA ILE A 104 7.87 1.66 2.98
C ILE A 104 6.48 1.11 2.63
N PHE A 105 5.83 0.43 3.57
CA PHE A 105 4.46 -0.03 3.40
C PHE A 105 3.51 1.14 3.12
N ALA A 106 3.51 2.17 3.99
CA ALA A 106 2.62 3.31 3.86
C ALA A 106 2.81 4.03 2.50
N LEU A 107 4.06 4.35 2.12
CA LEU A 107 4.34 5.05 0.87
C LEU A 107 4.06 4.19 -0.37
N ASN A 108 4.32 2.89 -0.33
CA ASN A 108 3.95 1.97 -1.41
C ASN A 108 2.43 1.91 -1.60
N VAL A 109 1.66 1.89 -0.52
CA VAL A 109 0.20 1.92 -0.56
C VAL A 109 -0.29 3.22 -1.19
N LEU A 110 0.20 4.37 -0.75
CA LEU A 110 -0.17 5.67 -1.32
C LEU A 110 0.16 5.75 -2.82
N TYR A 111 1.36 5.34 -3.20
CA TYR A 111 1.77 5.32 -4.61
C TYR A 111 0.85 4.47 -5.49
N LYS A 112 0.53 3.26 -5.05
CA LYS A 112 -0.36 2.33 -5.76
C LYS A 112 -1.82 2.81 -5.79
N SER A 113 -2.21 3.60 -4.82
CA SER A 113 -3.55 4.22 -4.76
C SER A 113 -3.64 5.51 -5.59
N GLY A 114 -2.58 5.91 -6.30
CA GLY A 114 -2.58 7.08 -7.17
C GLY A 114 -2.34 8.42 -6.46
N PHE A 115 -1.75 8.39 -5.26
CA PHE A 115 -1.39 9.61 -4.53
C PHE A 115 0.05 10.04 -4.81
N LYS A 116 0.33 11.32 -4.60
CA LYS A 116 1.68 11.86 -4.64
C LYS A 116 2.52 11.24 -3.52
N THR A 117 3.79 11.03 -3.79
CA THR A 117 4.75 10.44 -2.86
C THR A 117 6.08 11.19 -2.92
N PRO A 118 6.90 11.14 -1.86
CA PRO A 118 8.22 11.76 -1.87
C PRO A 118 9.06 11.31 -3.07
N LYS A 119 9.92 12.18 -3.59
CA LYS A 119 10.89 11.85 -4.66
C LYS A 119 12.14 11.14 -4.13
N GLN A 120 12.18 10.84 -2.85
CA GLN A 120 13.28 10.19 -2.16
C GLN A 120 12.78 9.16 -1.16
N ASN A 121 13.65 8.32 -0.63
CA ASN A 121 13.32 7.44 0.47
C ASN A 121 13.06 8.27 1.73
N ALA A 122 11.80 8.30 2.19
CA ALA A 122 11.37 9.06 3.35
C ALA A 122 11.23 8.12 4.56
N LEU A 123 11.99 8.39 5.61
CA LEU A 123 11.90 7.70 6.89
C LEU A 123 10.81 8.31 7.77
N CYS A 124 10.36 7.59 8.82
CA CYS A 124 9.37 8.15 9.75
C CYS A 124 9.83 9.46 10.39
N ARG A 125 11.14 9.63 10.66
CA ARG A 125 11.70 10.89 11.15
C ARG A 125 11.57 12.05 10.16
N ASP A 126 11.51 11.78 8.85
CA ASP A 126 11.27 12.79 7.83
C ASP A 126 9.78 13.05 7.66
N LEU A 127 8.97 12.01 7.81
CA LEU A 127 7.51 12.12 7.72
C LEU A 127 6.88 12.80 8.96
N VAL A 128 7.50 12.79 10.13
CA VAL A 128 7.02 13.49 11.33
C VAL A 128 7.41 14.97 11.34
N ASP A 129 8.39 15.37 10.55
CA ASP A 129 8.87 16.74 10.42
C ASP A 129 7.82 17.60 9.68
N THR A 130 7.21 18.55 10.37
CA THR A 130 6.09 19.36 9.86
C THR A 130 6.42 20.19 8.64
N ASP A 131 7.70 20.53 8.45
CA ASP A 131 8.16 21.40 7.37
C ASP A 131 8.47 20.64 6.08
N LYS A 132 8.54 19.30 6.15
CA LYS A 132 8.79 18.44 4.99
C LYS A 132 7.51 17.97 4.32
N PHE A 133 7.55 17.79 3.00
CA PHE A 133 6.50 17.19 2.19
C PHE A 133 5.13 17.87 2.26
N THR A 134 5.08 19.16 2.55
CA THR A 134 3.84 19.92 2.75
C THR A 134 2.97 20.03 1.50
N ASP A 135 3.56 19.89 0.31
CA ASP A 135 2.90 19.91 -1.00
C ASP A 135 2.26 18.55 -1.40
N ILE A 136 2.70 17.47 -0.79
CA ILE A 136 2.26 16.10 -1.13
C ILE A 136 1.60 15.36 0.05
N LEU A 137 1.97 15.74 1.26
CA LEU A 137 1.51 15.18 2.54
C LEU A 137 1.33 16.30 3.56
N PRO A 138 0.44 17.30 3.34
CA PRO A 138 0.21 18.37 4.28
C PRO A 138 -0.16 17.84 5.67
N VAL A 139 0.29 18.55 6.69
CA VAL A 139 -0.07 18.26 8.09
C VAL A 139 -1.48 18.79 8.36
N VAL A 140 -2.35 17.92 8.86
CA VAL A 140 -3.74 18.25 9.23
C VAL A 140 -4.01 18.12 10.73
N GLY A 141 -3.02 17.65 11.51
CA GLY A 141 -3.07 17.59 12.96
C GLY A 141 -1.69 17.37 13.57
N VAL A 142 -1.41 17.99 14.71
CA VAL A 142 -0.21 17.79 15.52
C VAL A 142 -0.67 17.37 16.90
N SER A 143 -0.36 16.14 17.29
CA SER A 143 -0.87 15.47 18.49
C SER A 143 -2.40 15.57 18.65
N ASP A 144 -3.08 15.76 17.52
CA ASP A 144 -4.52 15.85 17.41
C ASP A 144 -5.03 14.99 16.25
N ILE A 145 -5.90 14.03 16.57
CA ILE A 145 -6.49 13.07 15.62
C ILE A 145 -7.88 13.49 15.14
N SER A 146 -8.43 14.57 15.68
CA SER A 146 -9.85 14.96 15.45
C SER A 146 -10.19 15.22 13.98
N ASN A 147 -9.21 15.72 13.21
CA ASN A 147 -9.35 16.02 11.79
C ASN A 147 -8.89 14.87 10.86
N ALA A 148 -8.50 13.74 11.43
CA ALA A 148 -8.05 12.62 10.60
C ALA A 148 -9.19 12.03 9.78
N GLN A 149 -8.89 11.71 8.52
CA GLN A 149 -9.81 11.06 7.59
C GLN A 149 -9.24 9.71 7.15
N LYS A 150 -10.12 8.81 6.74
CA LYS A 150 -9.73 7.50 6.20
C LYS A 150 -8.67 7.65 5.10
N GLY A 151 -7.54 6.98 5.28
CA GLY A 151 -6.39 7.05 4.37
C GLY A 151 -5.28 8.02 4.80
N ASP A 152 -5.51 8.86 5.80
CA ASP A 152 -4.47 9.71 6.36
C ASP A 152 -3.37 8.87 7.03
N LEU A 153 -2.16 9.42 7.08
CA LEU A 153 -1.04 8.83 7.80
C LEU A 153 -0.96 9.42 9.20
N VAL A 154 -0.91 8.57 10.22
CA VAL A 154 -0.51 8.99 11.56
C VAL A 154 0.93 8.60 11.77
N VAL A 155 1.79 9.57 12.05
CA VAL A 155 3.25 9.43 12.01
C VAL A 155 3.85 9.82 13.34
N TRP A 156 4.61 8.91 13.93
CA TRP A 156 5.53 9.15 15.05
C TRP A 156 6.98 9.16 14.54
N LYS A 157 7.90 9.60 15.36
CA LYS A 157 9.34 9.62 15.01
C LYS A 157 9.87 8.26 14.51
N GLY A 158 9.33 7.16 15.01
CA GLY A 158 9.81 5.79 14.70
C GLY A 158 8.77 4.89 14.03
N HIS A 159 7.56 5.37 13.76
CA HIS A 159 6.49 4.54 13.22
C HIS A 159 5.50 5.35 12.39
N VAL A 160 4.79 4.67 11.48
CA VAL A 160 3.68 5.25 10.71
C VAL A 160 2.60 4.19 10.51
N ILE A 161 1.35 4.62 10.60
CA ILE A 161 0.17 3.83 10.29
C ILE A 161 -0.69 4.55 9.25
N ILE A 162 -1.54 3.80 8.54
CA ILE A 162 -2.58 4.33 7.68
C ILE A 162 -3.89 4.28 8.46
N PHE A 163 -4.43 5.44 8.76
CA PHE A 163 -5.62 5.62 9.59
C PHE A 163 -6.90 5.24 8.83
N GLU A 164 -7.84 4.62 9.50
CA GLU A 164 -9.17 4.36 8.97
C GLU A 164 -10.25 5.15 9.71
N GLU A 165 -10.40 4.91 11.00
CA GLU A 165 -11.45 5.56 11.82
C GLU A 165 -11.07 5.57 13.30
N ILE A 166 -11.64 6.50 14.05
CA ILE A 166 -11.48 6.57 15.50
C ILE A 166 -12.33 5.49 16.18
N VAL A 167 -11.72 4.80 17.15
CA VAL A 167 -12.40 3.84 18.02
C VAL A 167 -12.36 4.36 19.44
N GLN A 168 -13.52 4.77 19.94
CA GLN A 168 -13.64 5.23 21.32
C GLN A 168 -13.44 4.09 22.32
N SER A 169 -12.69 4.36 23.37
CA SER A 169 -12.44 3.37 24.43
C SER A 169 -12.27 4.05 25.78
N LYS A 170 -12.74 3.41 26.84
CA LYS A 170 -12.50 3.87 28.24
C LYS A 170 -11.02 3.94 28.60
N SER A 171 -10.15 3.23 27.89
CA SER A 171 -8.71 3.15 28.14
C SER A 171 -7.86 4.11 27.31
N GLY A 172 -8.48 5.03 26.57
CA GLY A 172 -7.80 6.04 25.76
C GLY A 172 -8.27 6.09 24.31
N THR A 173 -7.60 6.89 23.51
CA THR A 173 -7.90 7.06 22.09
C THR A 173 -7.25 5.94 21.28
N TYR A 174 -8.04 5.31 20.45
CA TYR A 174 -7.60 4.27 19.49
C TYR A 174 -8.14 4.60 18.09
N CYS A 175 -7.55 3.97 17.10
CA CYS A 175 -8.09 3.96 15.75
C CYS A 175 -8.02 2.54 15.16
N ASN A 176 -8.86 2.23 14.19
CA ASN A 176 -8.63 1.16 13.26
C ASN A 176 -7.61 1.64 12.22
N ALA A 177 -6.63 0.82 11.89
CA ALA A 177 -5.52 1.22 11.03
C ALA A 177 -4.84 0.02 10.36
N TRP A 178 -4.06 0.32 9.33
CA TRP A 178 -3.11 -0.58 8.68
C TRP A 178 -1.68 -0.16 8.97
N TRP A 179 -0.81 -1.11 9.26
CA TRP A 179 0.63 -0.85 9.45
C TRP A 179 1.47 -2.07 9.11
N ALA A 180 2.78 -1.86 8.95
CA ALA A 180 3.78 -2.92 8.88
C ALA A 180 4.85 -2.73 9.96
N GLY A 181 5.58 -3.79 10.28
CA GLY A 181 6.73 -3.68 11.15
C GLY A 181 6.46 -3.91 12.63
N THR A 182 5.36 -4.55 12.99
CA THR A 182 5.14 -5.01 14.36
C THR A 182 6.12 -6.13 14.68
N ARG A 183 6.93 -5.95 15.71
CA ARG A 183 7.69 -7.03 16.32
C ARG A 183 6.72 -7.88 17.14
N GLN A 184 6.19 -8.93 16.55
CA GLN A 184 5.40 -9.91 17.30
C GLN A 184 6.34 -10.72 18.18
N LYS A 185 6.27 -10.49 19.49
CA LYS A 185 7.13 -11.18 20.46
C LYS A 185 6.71 -12.63 20.69
N ASP A 186 5.46 -12.98 20.50
CA ASP A 186 4.89 -14.17 21.14
C ASP A 186 4.53 -15.32 20.19
N ASN A 187 4.49 -15.15 18.88
CA ASN A 187 4.04 -16.20 17.96
C ASN A 187 5.03 -16.56 16.85
N GLY A 188 6.30 -16.35 17.10
CA GLY A 188 7.27 -16.53 16.02
C GLY A 188 6.94 -15.54 14.91
N ASP A 189 7.84 -14.63 14.67
CA ASP A 189 7.76 -13.66 13.61
C ASP A 189 7.26 -14.32 12.33
N ASN A 190 6.10 -13.91 11.87
CA ASN A 190 5.59 -14.36 10.59
C ASN A 190 6.43 -13.76 9.48
N ILE A 191 7.47 -14.47 9.08
CA ILE A 191 8.38 -14.08 8.01
C ILE A 191 7.65 -13.79 6.69
N ARG A 192 6.43 -14.31 6.53
CA ARG A 192 5.68 -14.17 5.29
C ARG A 192 4.99 -12.83 5.19
N ASN A 193 4.54 -12.29 6.31
CA ASN A 193 3.77 -11.07 6.32
C ASN A 193 3.87 -10.35 7.65
N ASN A 194 4.15 -9.05 7.58
CA ASN A 194 4.15 -8.17 8.75
C ASN A 194 3.19 -6.98 8.55
N VAL A 195 2.27 -7.07 7.62
CA VAL A 195 1.19 -6.09 7.41
C VAL A 195 -0.02 -6.50 8.22
N ILE A 196 -0.45 -5.63 9.12
CA ILE A 196 -1.51 -5.88 10.10
C ILE A 196 -2.59 -4.83 9.92
N TYR A 197 -3.84 -5.27 10.07
CA TYR A 197 -5.00 -4.42 10.28
C TYR A 197 -5.53 -4.64 11.70
N GLY A 198 -5.89 -3.56 12.38
CA GLY A 198 -6.52 -3.68 13.68
C GLY A 198 -6.56 -2.38 14.47
N LYS A 199 -6.89 -2.53 15.75
CA LYS A 199 -6.99 -1.45 16.71
C LYS A 199 -5.60 -1.00 17.17
N TYR A 200 -5.26 0.26 16.90
CA TYR A 200 -3.99 0.88 17.27
C TYR A 200 -4.19 1.98 18.29
N LYS A 201 -3.39 2.03 19.36
CA LYS A 201 -3.46 3.07 20.38
C LYS A 201 -2.78 4.34 19.90
N ILE A 202 -3.50 5.46 19.95
CA ILE A 202 -2.97 6.79 19.64
C ILE A 202 -2.48 7.42 20.93
N SER A 203 -1.18 7.68 21.03
CA SER A 203 -0.56 8.30 22.21
C SER A 203 0.82 8.88 21.89
N GLY A 204 1.29 9.80 22.73
CA GLY A 204 2.57 10.50 22.53
C GLY A 204 2.50 11.55 21.41
N ASP A 205 3.68 12.00 20.98
CA ASP A 205 3.81 13.05 19.95
C ASP A 205 3.73 12.43 18.55
N TYR A 206 2.80 12.90 17.74
CA TYR A 206 2.59 12.46 16.36
C TYR A 206 2.09 13.61 15.49
N VAL A 207 2.16 13.40 14.18
CA VAL A 207 1.50 14.26 13.18
C VAL A 207 0.54 13.43 12.35
N VAL A 208 -0.55 14.06 11.91
CA VAL A 208 -1.49 13.51 10.95
C VAL A 208 -1.22 14.16 9.60
N ARG A 209 -1.00 13.35 8.57
CA ARG A 209 -0.71 13.83 7.21
C ARG A 209 -1.74 13.31 6.23
N ARG A 210 -2.27 14.21 5.43
CA ARG A 210 -3.26 13.90 4.41
C ARG A 210 -2.61 13.71 3.05
N PRO A 211 -2.79 12.55 2.38
CA PRO A 211 -2.26 12.33 1.04
C PRO A 211 -2.94 13.22 0.00
N VAL A 212 -2.14 13.80 -0.91
CA VAL A 212 -2.62 14.58 -2.05
C VAL A 212 -2.62 13.70 -3.30
N LYS A 213 -3.75 13.68 -4.01
CA LYS A 213 -3.90 12.90 -5.25
C LYS A 213 -2.98 13.44 -6.37
N LYS A 214 -2.52 12.53 -7.25
CA LYS A 214 -1.76 12.89 -8.45
C LYS A 214 -2.62 13.66 -9.45
#